data_f38500469508f4f86222e549ba367b5e
#
_entry.id   f38500469508f4f86222e549ba367b5e
#
_cell.length_a   1.000
_cell.length_b   1.000
_cell.length_c   1.000
_cell.angle_alpha   90.00
_cell.angle_beta   90.00
_cell.angle_gamma   90.00
#
_symmetry.space_group_name_H-M   'P 1'
#
loop_
_entity.id
_entity.type
_entity.pdbx_description
1 polymer ?
#
loop_
_entity_poly.entity_id
_entity_poly.type
_entity_poly.pdbx_seq_one_letter_code
_entity_poly.pdbx_strand_id
1 'polypeptide(L)'
;MDIDLKNKKLGKNDLKNADIFIISPWIEIKKLNADLFINSRSMMEMTKKSIAKYFDVIKNNIQNNGYFLCINRYYKDLVGYPIELHLYPFDQNWRVVTSKQSWMQSSMHFLLLKRVIKKNNEIKIELNKIKQEYLKILRKEKFLIRRYLPISIYRYYKYFKNLVT
;
A
#
# COMPACT_ATOMS: atom_id res chain seq x y z
N MET A 1 6.51 26.04 -23.81
CA MET A 1 6.75 24.89 -24.68
C MET A 1 5.88 23.75 -24.15
N ASP A 2 4.63 23.69 -24.66
CA ASP A 2 3.68 22.65 -24.28
C ASP A 2 4.09 21.34 -24.96
N ILE A 3 4.78 20.49 -24.19
CA ILE A 3 5.08 19.14 -24.63
C ILE A 3 3.78 18.35 -24.43
N ASP A 4 3.20 17.87 -25.52
CA ASP A 4 2.06 16.92 -25.45
C ASP A 4 2.52 15.63 -24.78
N LEU A 5 2.38 15.56 -23.46
CA LEU A 5 2.83 14.44 -22.62
C LEU A 5 1.86 13.27 -22.61
N LYS A 6 0.69 13.38 -23.27
CA LYS A 6 -0.37 12.36 -23.19
C LYS A 6 0.04 10.99 -23.77
N ASN A 7 1.03 10.96 -24.66
CA ASN A 7 1.48 9.72 -25.34
C ASN A 7 2.97 9.39 -25.09
N LYS A 8 3.65 10.11 -24.21
CA LYS A 8 5.07 9.87 -23.97
C LYS A 8 5.27 8.66 -23.04
N LYS A 9 6.04 7.68 -23.52
CA LYS A 9 6.54 6.54 -22.74
C LYS A 9 7.93 6.88 -22.24
N LEU A 10 8.16 6.82 -20.94
CA LEU A 10 9.48 7.05 -20.36
C LEU A 10 10.20 5.71 -20.17
N GLY A 11 11.42 5.65 -20.66
CA GLY A 11 12.33 4.53 -20.49
C GLY A 11 13.65 4.94 -19.85
N LYS A 12 14.54 3.97 -19.64
CA LYS A 12 15.84 4.18 -18.99
C LYS A 12 16.70 5.27 -19.64
N ASN A 13 16.61 5.45 -20.97
CA ASN A 13 17.40 6.45 -21.68
C ASN A 13 16.92 7.88 -21.44
N ASP A 14 15.64 8.07 -21.22
CA ASP A 14 15.07 9.40 -20.92
C ASP A 14 15.54 9.91 -19.56
N LEU A 15 15.90 9.01 -18.64
CA LEU A 15 16.27 9.33 -17.27
C LEU A 15 17.77 9.65 -17.10
N LYS A 16 18.58 9.55 -18.16
CA LYS A 16 20.04 9.76 -18.06
C LYS A 16 20.45 11.21 -17.82
N ASN A 17 19.57 12.15 -18.10
CA ASN A 17 19.91 13.59 -18.13
C ASN A 17 19.34 14.37 -16.94
N ALA A 18 18.85 13.70 -15.91
CA ALA A 18 18.35 14.38 -14.71
C ALA A 18 18.42 13.44 -13.49
N ASP A 19 18.78 14.01 -12.35
CA ASP A 19 18.83 13.31 -11.07
C ASP A 19 17.44 13.05 -10.48
N ILE A 20 16.47 13.94 -10.79
CA ILE A 20 15.09 13.86 -10.32
C ILE A 20 14.13 14.08 -11.48
N PHE A 21 13.16 13.17 -11.62
CA PHE A 21 12.06 13.30 -12.54
C PHE A 21 10.75 13.38 -11.77
N ILE A 22 9.95 14.42 -12.05
CA ILE A 22 8.57 14.54 -11.62
C ILE A 22 7.69 14.23 -12.83
N ILE A 23 6.95 13.14 -12.77
CA ILE A 23 6.13 12.67 -13.87
C ILE A 23 4.66 12.53 -13.46
N SER A 24 3.77 12.78 -14.38
CA SER A 24 2.33 12.59 -14.18
C SER A 24 1.96 11.11 -14.13
N PRO A 25 0.96 10.70 -13.31
CA PRO A 25 0.62 9.29 -13.10
C PRO A 25 0.05 8.58 -14.35
N TRP A 26 -0.30 9.31 -15.41
CA TRP A 26 -0.76 8.75 -16.70
C TRP A 26 0.38 8.44 -17.68
N ILE A 27 1.63 8.85 -17.36
CA ILE A 27 2.77 8.52 -18.20
C ILE A 27 3.16 7.05 -18.02
N GLU A 28 3.23 6.33 -19.13
CA GLU A 28 3.65 4.93 -19.09
C GLU A 28 5.16 4.83 -18.84
N ILE A 29 5.52 4.13 -17.76
CA ILE A 29 6.90 3.85 -17.37
C ILE A 29 7.26 2.44 -17.83
N LYS A 30 8.37 2.30 -18.58
CA LYS A 30 8.81 1.01 -19.10
C LYS A 30 10.28 0.72 -18.78
N LYS A 31 10.53 -0.48 -18.23
CA LYS A 31 11.86 -1.09 -18.06
C LYS A 31 12.90 -0.20 -17.39
N LEU A 32 12.53 0.42 -16.26
CA LEU A 32 13.45 1.25 -15.49
C LEU A 32 14.56 0.44 -14.83
N ASN A 33 14.32 -0.84 -14.52
CA ASN A 33 15.21 -1.67 -13.69
C ASN A 33 15.55 -0.96 -12.38
N ALA A 34 14.54 -0.45 -11.69
CA ALA A 34 14.71 0.31 -10.46
C ALA A 34 15.23 -0.57 -9.32
N ASP A 35 16.17 -0.04 -8.54
CA ASP A 35 16.70 -0.69 -7.34
C ASP A 35 15.71 -0.64 -6.18
N LEU A 36 14.92 0.43 -6.11
CA LEU A 36 13.99 0.67 -5.02
C LEU A 36 12.73 1.37 -5.52
N PHE A 37 11.58 0.82 -5.15
CA PHE A 37 10.29 1.50 -5.17
C PHE A 37 9.88 1.88 -3.75
N ILE A 38 9.34 3.08 -3.59
CA ILE A 38 8.80 3.55 -2.32
C ILE A 38 7.33 3.96 -2.52
N ASN A 39 6.46 3.43 -1.70
CA ASN A 39 5.11 3.91 -1.54
C ASN A 39 4.85 4.22 -0.07
N SER A 40 4.66 5.49 0.22
CA SER A 40 4.35 5.94 1.57
C SER A 40 2.98 6.62 1.57
N ARG A 41 2.02 6.01 2.24
CA ARG A 41 0.66 6.53 2.53
C ARG A 41 -0.23 6.85 1.32
N SER A 42 0.22 6.65 0.09
CA SER A 42 -0.54 7.03 -1.11
C SER A 42 -1.49 5.91 -1.59
N MET A 43 -1.10 4.65 -1.54
CA MET A 43 -1.96 3.55 -2.01
C MET A 43 -3.25 3.41 -1.20
N MET A 44 -3.23 3.76 0.08
CA MET A 44 -4.45 3.73 0.90
C MET A 44 -5.50 4.78 0.51
N GLU A 45 -5.15 5.76 -0.33
CA GLU A 45 -6.06 6.77 -0.89
C GLU A 45 -6.58 6.38 -2.29
N MET A 46 -6.16 5.24 -2.80
CA MET A 46 -6.46 4.80 -4.17
C MET A 46 -7.55 3.74 -4.21
N THR A 47 -8.22 3.61 -5.37
CA THR A 47 -9.12 2.49 -5.63
C THR A 47 -8.34 1.18 -5.72
N LYS A 48 -8.98 0.04 -5.46
CA LYS A 48 -8.37 -1.30 -5.65
C LYS A 48 -7.83 -1.48 -7.08
N LYS A 49 -8.55 -0.95 -8.08
CA LYS A 49 -8.13 -0.96 -9.49
C LYS A 49 -6.86 -0.16 -9.72
N SER A 50 -6.74 1.01 -9.10
CA SER A 50 -5.53 1.84 -9.18
C SER A 50 -4.35 1.17 -8.49
N ILE A 51 -4.56 0.59 -7.30
CA ILE A 51 -3.53 -0.18 -6.59
C ILE A 51 -3.00 -1.31 -7.47
N ALA A 52 -3.88 -2.10 -8.10
CA ALA A 52 -3.48 -3.19 -8.99
C ALA A 52 -2.60 -2.69 -10.15
N LYS A 53 -2.97 -1.58 -10.81
CA LYS A 53 -2.14 -0.96 -11.86
C LYS A 53 -0.77 -0.53 -11.35
N TYR A 54 -0.66 0.06 -10.16
CA TYR A 54 0.63 0.41 -9.57
C TYR A 54 1.48 -0.82 -9.27
N PHE A 55 0.88 -1.90 -8.81
CA PHE A 55 1.59 -3.17 -8.63
C PHE A 55 2.12 -3.73 -9.95
N ASP A 56 1.39 -3.60 -11.06
CA ASP A 56 1.89 -3.98 -12.38
C ASP A 56 3.07 -3.10 -12.81
N VAL A 57 3.00 -1.78 -12.57
CA VAL A 57 4.14 -0.87 -12.81
C VAL A 57 5.36 -1.30 -11.99
N ILE A 58 5.21 -1.57 -10.69
CA ILE A 58 6.30 -2.00 -9.82
C ILE A 58 6.90 -3.33 -10.33
N LYS A 59 6.07 -4.35 -10.57
CA LYS A 59 6.52 -5.67 -11.05
C LYS A 59 7.32 -5.59 -12.35
N ASN A 60 6.90 -4.72 -13.27
CA ASN A 60 7.51 -4.61 -14.59
C ASN A 60 8.76 -3.72 -14.62
N ASN A 61 8.99 -2.92 -13.57
CA ASN A 61 10.06 -1.93 -13.54
C ASN A 61 11.08 -2.13 -12.41
N ILE A 62 10.81 -3.00 -11.45
CA ILE A 62 11.78 -3.34 -10.42
C ILE A 62 12.73 -4.41 -10.96
N GLN A 63 14.02 -4.24 -10.69
CA GLN A 63 15.01 -5.26 -11.05
C GLN A 63 14.99 -6.47 -10.12
N ASN A 64 15.60 -7.58 -10.56
CA ASN A 64 15.87 -8.70 -9.67
C ASN A 64 16.77 -8.24 -8.52
N ASN A 65 16.45 -8.65 -7.30
CA ASN A 65 17.05 -8.19 -6.05
C ASN A 65 16.75 -6.74 -5.66
N GLY A 66 15.95 -5.99 -6.42
CA GLY A 66 15.46 -4.67 -6.05
C GLY A 66 14.47 -4.73 -4.87
N TYR A 67 14.21 -3.58 -4.26
CA TYR A 67 13.42 -3.47 -3.05
C TYR A 67 12.13 -2.69 -3.27
N PHE A 68 11.08 -3.07 -2.56
CA PHE A 68 9.84 -2.32 -2.46
C PHE A 68 9.55 -1.97 -1.00
N LEU A 69 9.56 -0.70 -0.67
CA LEU A 69 9.16 -0.16 0.62
C LEU A 69 7.71 0.28 0.55
N CYS A 70 6.84 -0.39 1.29
CA CYS A 70 5.42 -0.09 1.40
C CYS A 70 5.09 0.34 2.83
N ILE A 71 4.76 1.62 3.02
CA ILE A 71 4.36 2.18 4.31
C ILE A 71 2.91 2.65 4.19
N ASN A 72 1.98 1.85 4.69
CA ASN A 72 0.55 2.14 4.57
C ASN A 72 -0.20 1.78 5.85
N ARG A 73 -1.43 2.29 5.99
CA ARG A 73 -2.32 1.87 7.07
C ARG A 73 -2.73 0.42 6.90
N TYR A 74 -2.94 -0.26 8.02
CA TYR A 74 -3.57 -1.59 8.01
C TYR A 74 -4.93 -1.57 7.33
N TYR A 75 -5.67 -0.47 7.55
CA TYR A 75 -7.04 -0.29 7.07
C TYR A 75 -7.37 1.18 6.87
N LYS A 76 -8.17 1.51 5.85
CA LYS A 76 -8.77 2.82 5.63
C LYS A 76 -10.16 2.68 5.02
N ASP A 77 -11.12 3.44 5.56
CA ASP A 77 -12.55 3.39 5.23
C ASP A 77 -13.09 4.73 4.62
N LEU A 78 -12.25 5.77 4.50
CA LEU A 78 -12.71 7.14 4.24
C LEU A 78 -13.01 7.48 2.77
N VAL A 79 -12.91 6.55 1.84
CA VAL A 79 -13.06 6.80 0.38
C VAL A 79 -14.24 6.03 -0.22
N GLY A 80 -15.22 5.64 0.60
CA GLY A 80 -16.42 4.93 0.13
C GLY A 80 -16.24 3.42 -0.09
N TYR A 81 -15.03 2.87 0.09
CA TYR A 81 -14.74 1.44 0.07
C TYR A 81 -13.51 1.12 0.94
N PRO A 82 -13.50 -0.01 1.63
CA PRO A 82 -12.40 -0.38 2.51
C PRO A 82 -11.15 -0.75 1.72
N ILE A 83 -10.02 -0.16 2.11
CA ILE A 83 -8.69 -0.51 1.64
C ILE A 83 -7.93 -1.17 2.79
N GLU A 84 -7.50 -2.40 2.58
CA GLU A 84 -6.80 -3.22 3.56
C GLU A 84 -5.43 -3.64 3.03
N LEU A 85 -4.36 -3.35 3.78
CA LEU A 85 -2.98 -3.64 3.36
C LEU A 85 -2.77 -5.14 3.04
N HIS A 86 -3.36 -6.03 3.83
CA HIS A 86 -3.21 -7.47 3.63
C HIS A 86 -3.89 -8.02 2.35
N LEU A 87 -4.72 -7.19 1.68
CA LEU A 87 -5.38 -7.52 0.41
C LEU A 87 -4.65 -6.90 -0.81
N TYR A 88 -3.51 -6.27 -0.61
CA TYR A 88 -2.73 -5.77 -1.74
C TYR A 88 -2.24 -6.92 -2.63
N PRO A 89 -2.18 -6.74 -3.97
CA PRO A 89 -1.94 -7.81 -4.92
C PRO A 89 -0.45 -8.17 -5.06
N PHE A 90 0.20 -8.47 -3.93
CA PHE A 90 1.54 -9.01 -3.92
C PHE A 90 1.58 -10.40 -4.55
N ASP A 91 2.54 -10.64 -5.42
CA ASP A 91 2.79 -11.97 -5.98
C ASP A 91 3.80 -12.78 -5.12
N GLN A 92 4.06 -14.02 -5.50
CA GLN A 92 4.95 -14.92 -4.78
C GLN A 92 6.45 -14.65 -5.00
N ASN A 93 6.81 -13.63 -5.76
CA ASN A 93 8.19 -13.26 -6.04
C ASN A 93 8.73 -12.18 -5.08
N TRP A 94 8.15 -12.07 -3.90
CA TRP A 94 8.58 -11.16 -2.85
C TRP A 94 9.07 -11.93 -1.62
N ARG A 95 10.28 -11.61 -1.19
CA ARG A 95 10.85 -12.01 0.08
C ARG A 95 10.68 -10.89 1.09
N VAL A 96 10.28 -11.23 2.31
CA VAL A 96 10.11 -10.26 3.39
C VAL A 96 11.47 -9.95 4.02
N VAL A 97 11.88 -8.68 3.98
CA VAL A 97 13.11 -8.21 4.63
C VAL A 97 12.80 -7.66 6.02
N THR A 98 11.77 -6.81 6.09
CA THR A 98 11.29 -6.24 7.35
C THR A 98 9.79 -6.04 7.27
N SER A 99 9.09 -6.42 8.33
CA SER A 99 7.66 -6.22 8.48
C SER A 99 7.37 -5.88 9.94
N LYS A 100 6.87 -4.69 10.19
CA LYS A 100 6.59 -4.22 11.56
C LYS A 100 5.57 -3.09 11.61
N GLN A 101 4.85 -3.01 12.71
CA GLN A 101 4.03 -1.84 13.02
C GLN A 101 4.92 -0.60 13.13
N SER A 102 4.42 0.53 12.66
CA SER A 102 5.13 1.81 12.81
C SER A 102 5.16 2.22 14.29
N TRP A 103 6.34 2.61 14.76
CA TRP A 103 6.51 3.13 16.13
C TRP A 103 5.90 4.53 16.30
N MET A 104 5.80 5.31 15.23
CA MET A 104 5.20 6.66 15.29
C MET A 104 3.67 6.63 15.26
N GLN A 105 3.08 5.67 14.56
CA GLN A 105 1.63 5.58 14.39
C GLN A 105 1.18 4.13 14.33
N SER A 106 0.50 3.66 15.37
CA SER A 106 0.07 2.25 15.51
C SER A 106 -0.87 1.73 14.42
N SER A 107 -1.57 2.63 13.71
CA SER A 107 -2.40 2.28 12.56
C SER A 107 -1.63 2.05 11.26
N MET A 108 -0.31 2.30 11.26
CA MET A 108 0.57 2.18 10.10
C MET A 108 1.44 0.94 10.20
N HIS A 109 1.71 0.31 9.05
CA HIS A 109 2.62 -0.81 8.90
C HIS A 109 3.76 -0.45 7.95
N PHE A 110 4.97 -0.89 8.32
CA PHE A 110 6.19 -0.75 7.54
C PHE A 110 6.55 -2.11 6.98
N LEU A 111 6.54 -2.25 5.65
CA LEU A 111 6.82 -3.49 4.95
C LEU A 111 7.91 -3.26 3.90
N LEU A 112 9.11 -3.79 4.14
CA LEU A 112 10.21 -3.80 3.18
C LEU A 112 10.33 -5.19 2.56
N LEU A 113 10.24 -5.24 1.26
CA LEU A 113 10.29 -6.46 0.46
C LEU A 113 11.45 -6.44 -0.51
N LYS A 114 12.00 -7.60 -0.83
CA LYS A 114 13.02 -7.81 -1.85
C LYS A 114 12.44 -8.62 -2.99
N ARG A 115 12.64 -8.19 -4.24
CA ARG A 115 12.22 -8.93 -5.43
C ARG A 115 13.12 -10.15 -5.62
N VAL A 116 12.53 -11.33 -5.82
CA VAL A 116 13.25 -12.60 -6.02
C VAL A 116 12.74 -13.33 -7.25
N ILE A 117 13.62 -14.08 -7.91
CA ILE A 117 13.28 -14.87 -9.08
C ILE A 117 12.45 -16.09 -8.69
N LYS A 118 12.89 -16.78 -7.64
CA LYS A 118 12.22 -17.99 -7.16
C LYS A 118 10.97 -17.64 -6.37
N LYS A 119 9.84 -18.19 -6.76
CA LYS A 119 8.58 -18.07 -6.02
C LYS A 119 8.72 -18.65 -4.62
N ASN A 120 8.10 -17.99 -3.66
CA ASN A 120 8.04 -18.42 -2.26
C ASN A 120 6.70 -18.02 -1.62
N ASN A 121 6.45 -18.48 -0.41
CA ASN A 121 5.22 -18.18 0.32
C ASN A 121 5.40 -17.13 1.45
N GLU A 122 6.59 -16.55 1.58
CA GLU A 122 6.89 -15.64 2.69
C GLU A 122 5.89 -14.47 2.75
N ILE A 123 5.64 -13.83 1.61
CA ILE A 123 4.70 -12.70 1.55
C ILE A 123 3.27 -13.11 1.94
N LYS A 124 2.80 -14.28 1.53
CA LYS A 124 1.46 -14.76 1.87
C LYS A 124 1.33 -15.01 3.38
N ILE A 125 2.34 -15.58 4.00
CA ILE A 125 2.39 -15.79 5.44
C ILE A 125 2.39 -14.45 6.16
N GLU A 126 3.18 -13.49 5.67
CA GLU A 126 3.31 -12.17 6.28
C GLU A 126 2.01 -11.34 6.17
N LEU A 127 1.33 -11.37 5.03
CA LEU A 127 0.03 -10.72 4.87
C LEU A 127 -1.02 -11.27 5.83
N ASN A 128 -0.98 -12.58 6.13
CA ASN A 128 -1.84 -13.15 7.16
C ASN A 128 -1.50 -12.64 8.58
N LYS A 129 -0.21 -12.46 8.91
CA LYS A 129 0.19 -11.84 10.19
C LYS A 129 -0.29 -10.39 10.27
N ILE A 130 -0.10 -9.60 9.22
CA ILE A 130 -0.59 -8.22 9.10
C ILE A 130 -2.10 -8.16 9.32
N LYS A 131 -2.86 -9.10 8.76
CA LYS A 131 -4.30 -9.25 9.00
C LYS A 131 -4.61 -9.49 10.49
N GLN A 132 -3.87 -10.36 11.15
CA GLN A 132 -4.09 -10.64 12.56
C GLN A 132 -3.74 -9.44 13.46
N GLU A 133 -2.68 -8.69 13.13
CA GLU A 133 -2.34 -7.45 13.82
C GLU A 133 -3.44 -6.40 13.66
N TYR A 134 -3.93 -6.21 12.46
CA TYR A 134 -5.07 -5.32 12.17
C TYR A 134 -6.30 -5.69 13.02
N LEU A 135 -6.66 -6.97 13.08
CA LEU A 135 -7.79 -7.42 13.90
C LEU A 135 -7.59 -7.16 15.39
N LYS A 136 -6.35 -7.26 15.90
CA LYS A 136 -6.02 -6.89 17.28
C LYS A 136 -6.22 -5.39 17.54
N ILE A 137 -5.78 -4.54 16.61
CA ILE A 137 -5.97 -3.09 16.68
C ILE A 137 -7.46 -2.74 16.72
N LEU A 138 -8.24 -3.30 15.81
CA LEU A 138 -9.71 -3.10 15.78
C LEU A 138 -10.40 -3.50 17.08
N ARG A 139 -9.98 -4.61 17.69
CA ARG A 139 -10.54 -5.06 18.97
C ARG A 139 -10.23 -4.07 20.10
N LYS A 140 -8.99 -3.56 20.15
CA LYS A 140 -8.58 -2.54 21.12
C LYS A 140 -9.39 -1.25 20.96
N GLU A 141 -9.52 -0.75 19.73
CA GLU A 141 -10.31 0.46 19.45
C GLU A 141 -11.77 0.29 19.83
N LYS A 142 -12.40 -0.83 19.46
CA LYS A 142 -13.78 -1.13 19.87
C LYS A 142 -13.93 -1.21 21.39
N PHE A 143 -12.96 -1.79 22.09
CA PHE A 143 -12.97 -1.88 23.56
C PHE A 143 -12.86 -0.50 24.21
N LEU A 144 -11.95 0.38 23.71
CA LEU A 144 -11.79 1.75 24.20
C LEU A 144 -13.06 2.56 23.96
N ILE A 145 -13.63 2.52 22.76
CA ILE A 145 -14.89 3.21 22.43
C ILE A 145 -16.00 2.76 23.40
N ARG A 146 -16.12 1.45 23.64
CA ARG A 146 -17.16 0.90 24.55
C ARG A 146 -16.95 1.30 26.01
N ARG A 147 -15.70 1.51 26.42
CA ARG A 147 -15.35 1.87 27.81
C ARG A 147 -15.54 3.35 28.11
N TYR A 148 -15.31 4.23 27.13
CA TYR A 148 -15.28 5.67 27.34
C TYR A 148 -16.50 6.42 26.80
N LEU A 149 -17.32 5.81 25.96
CA LEU A 149 -18.56 6.42 25.51
C LEU A 149 -19.73 6.02 26.43
N PRO A 150 -20.55 6.99 26.87
CA PRO A 150 -21.84 6.70 27.51
C PRO A 150 -22.66 5.75 26.64
N ILE A 151 -23.39 4.83 27.26
CA ILE A 151 -24.16 3.78 26.56
C ILE A 151 -25.11 4.37 25.51
N SER A 152 -25.68 5.54 25.78
CA SER A 152 -26.54 6.29 24.84
C SER A 152 -25.80 6.69 23.57
N ILE A 153 -24.60 7.28 23.71
CA ILE A 153 -23.76 7.72 22.58
C ILE A 153 -23.23 6.52 21.81
N TYR A 154 -22.86 5.44 22.49
CA TYR A 154 -22.43 4.19 21.83
C TYR A 154 -23.55 3.55 20.99
N ARG A 155 -24.82 3.59 21.46
CA ARG A 155 -25.98 3.14 20.67
C ARG A 155 -26.18 3.98 19.42
N TYR A 156 -26.07 5.31 19.50
CA TYR A 156 -26.12 6.22 18.35
C TYR A 156 -24.99 5.96 17.37
N TYR A 157 -23.75 5.82 17.84
CA TYR A 157 -22.61 5.46 16.99
C TYR A 157 -22.83 4.14 16.23
N LYS A 158 -23.35 3.11 16.91
CA LYS A 158 -23.67 1.82 16.30
C LYS A 158 -24.81 1.93 15.27
N TYR A 159 -25.82 2.74 15.55
CA TYR A 159 -26.93 3.00 14.64
C TYR A 159 -26.46 3.69 13.35
N PHE A 160 -25.70 4.77 13.44
CA PHE A 160 -25.15 5.48 12.28
C PHE A 160 -24.19 4.61 11.47
N LYS A 161 -23.36 3.80 12.11
CA LYS A 161 -22.43 2.92 11.41
C LYS A 161 -23.15 1.85 10.56
N ASN A 162 -24.29 1.36 11.03
CA ASN A 162 -25.11 0.38 10.30
C ASN A 162 -25.97 1.01 9.18
N LEU A 163 -26.14 2.34 9.17
CA LEU A 163 -26.84 3.08 8.09
C LEU A 163 -25.90 3.42 6.90
N VAL A 164 -24.59 3.36 7.09
CA VAL A 164 -23.58 3.74 6.10
C VAL A 164 -22.89 2.51 5.49
N THR A 165 -23.17 1.33 6.00
CA THR A 165 -22.72 0.03 5.43
C THR A 165 -23.86 -0.65 4.69
#